data_415e09cb85304e4e538d96fb07bcfb08
#
_entry.id   415e09cb85304e4e538d96fb07bcfb08
#
_cell.length_a   1.000
_cell.length_b   1.000
_cell.length_c   1.000
_cell.angle_alpha   90.00
_cell.angle_beta   90.00
_cell.angle_gamma   90.00
#
_symmetry.space_group_name_H-M   'P 1'
#
loop_
_entity.id
_entity.type
_entity.pdbx_description
1 polymer ?
#
loop_
_entity_poly.entity_id
_entity_poly.type
_entity_poly.pdbx_seq_one_letter_code
_entity_poly.pdbx_strand_id
1 'polypeptide(L)'
;MKKRKAKKTKSKFPIIIIGAVIIGIIVFYFYSADQAKIRGFAFGNEIQTLQEEIRNEQGQFISSIAKWNENAISNEEMIGIGEKHLETFNKLLNKYDELQPPDAFSRSVKLLKLSLEYQIESHEYRLEWIKTGDVTELIRSQELTQLSFEAEQAGLKSFNDAKAGIEQ
;
A
#
# COMPACT_ATOMS: atom_id res chain seq x y z
N MET A 1 -20.66 -78.00 -28.65
CA MET A 1 -20.21 -77.18 -27.50
C MET A 1 -20.17 -75.70 -27.88
N LYS A 2 -21.14 -74.87 -27.37
CA LYS A 2 -21.17 -73.41 -27.63
C LYS A 2 -20.36 -72.70 -26.56
N LYS A 3 -19.21 -72.05 -26.93
CA LYS A 3 -18.43 -71.20 -26.02
C LYS A 3 -19.20 -69.89 -25.72
N ARG A 4 -19.64 -69.71 -24.48
CA ARG A 4 -20.22 -68.45 -23.97
C ARG A 4 -19.10 -67.41 -23.90
N LYS A 5 -19.16 -66.32 -24.69
CA LYS A 5 -18.31 -65.15 -24.56
C LYS A 5 -18.69 -64.39 -23.32
N ALA A 6 -17.83 -64.31 -22.31
CA ALA A 6 -18.01 -63.46 -21.14
C ALA A 6 -18.03 -62.00 -21.58
N LYS A 7 -19.14 -61.26 -21.29
CA LYS A 7 -19.26 -59.81 -21.46
C LYS A 7 -18.32 -59.15 -20.45
N LYS A 8 -17.20 -58.57 -20.89
CA LYS A 8 -16.37 -57.70 -20.04
C LYS A 8 -17.20 -56.46 -19.64
N THR A 9 -17.66 -56.42 -18.43
CA THR A 9 -18.27 -55.22 -17.85
C THR A 9 -17.18 -54.17 -17.69
N LYS A 10 -17.23 -53.11 -18.52
CA LYS A 10 -16.28 -51.99 -18.41
C LYS A 10 -16.48 -51.34 -17.02
N SER A 11 -15.47 -51.43 -16.19
CA SER A 11 -15.49 -50.81 -14.86
C SER A 11 -15.77 -49.33 -15.01
N LYS A 12 -16.81 -48.80 -14.30
CA LYS A 12 -17.17 -47.38 -14.24
C LYS A 12 -16.28 -46.62 -13.26
N PHE A 13 -15.35 -47.32 -12.59
CA PHE A 13 -14.45 -46.82 -11.59
C PHE A 13 -13.58 -45.63 -12.03
N PRO A 14 -12.93 -45.68 -13.25
CA PRO A 14 -12.12 -44.56 -13.71
C PRO A 14 -12.93 -43.25 -13.96
N ILE A 15 -14.19 -43.38 -14.37
CA ILE A 15 -15.05 -42.21 -14.63
C ILE A 15 -15.41 -41.50 -13.30
N ILE A 16 -15.62 -42.25 -12.24
CA ILE A 16 -15.92 -41.72 -10.90
C ILE A 16 -14.69 -40.96 -10.34
N ILE A 17 -13.49 -41.51 -10.52
CA ILE A 17 -12.23 -40.86 -10.09
C ILE A 17 -12.02 -39.52 -10.84
N ILE A 18 -12.23 -39.50 -12.16
CA ILE A 18 -12.10 -38.27 -12.96
C ILE A 18 -13.12 -37.22 -12.49
N GLY A 19 -14.37 -37.61 -12.24
CA GLY A 19 -15.40 -36.72 -11.71
C GLY A 19 -15.01 -36.12 -10.35
N ALA A 20 -14.50 -36.94 -9.42
CA ALA A 20 -14.06 -36.50 -8.11
C ALA A 20 -12.87 -35.51 -8.19
N VAL A 21 -11.91 -35.72 -9.09
CA VAL A 21 -10.78 -34.82 -9.32
C VAL A 21 -11.27 -33.48 -9.87
N ILE A 22 -12.17 -33.46 -10.84
CA ILE A 22 -12.72 -32.23 -11.41
C ILE A 22 -13.47 -31.43 -10.34
N ILE A 23 -14.30 -32.07 -9.52
CA ILE A 23 -15.01 -31.42 -8.40
C ILE A 23 -13.98 -30.85 -7.40
N GLY A 24 -12.95 -31.61 -7.06
CA GLY A 24 -11.90 -31.16 -6.15
C GLY A 24 -11.17 -29.91 -6.67
N ILE A 25 -10.84 -29.85 -7.97
CA ILE A 25 -10.22 -28.68 -8.60
C ILE A 25 -11.16 -27.46 -8.55
N ILE A 26 -12.45 -27.65 -8.84
CA ILE A 26 -13.44 -26.57 -8.81
C ILE A 26 -13.59 -26.03 -7.38
N VAL A 27 -13.76 -26.89 -6.39
CA VAL A 27 -13.88 -26.48 -4.98
C VAL A 27 -12.61 -25.78 -4.52
N PHE A 28 -11.43 -26.29 -4.87
CA PHE A 28 -10.16 -25.66 -4.53
C PHE A 28 -10.03 -24.26 -5.17
N TYR A 29 -10.44 -24.12 -6.43
CA TYR A 29 -10.39 -22.84 -7.13
C TYR A 29 -11.28 -21.78 -6.46
N PHE A 30 -12.55 -22.12 -6.15
CA PHE A 30 -13.45 -21.20 -5.45
C PHE A 30 -12.95 -20.86 -4.04
N TYR A 31 -12.50 -21.85 -3.28
CA TYR A 31 -11.92 -21.61 -1.95
C TYR A 31 -10.68 -20.69 -2.02
N SER A 32 -9.80 -20.90 -2.98
CA SER A 32 -8.60 -20.07 -3.17
C SER A 32 -8.97 -18.63 -3.56
N ALA A 33 -9.98 -18.44 -4.42
CA ALA A 33 -10.47 -17.12 -4.82
C ALA A 33 -11.08 -16.36 -3.63
N ASP A 34 -11.89 -17.02 -2.81
CA ASP A 34 -12.48 -16.41 -1.60
C ASP A 34 -11.40 -15.99 -0.58
N GLN A 35 -10.39 -16.84 -0.38
CA GLN A 35 -9.26 -16.51 0.49
C GLN A 35 -8.44 -15.32 -0.04
N ALA A 36 -8.29 -15.20 -1.36
CA ALA A 36 -7.61 -14.05 -1.97
C ALA A 36 -8.41 -12.76 -1.77
N LYS A 37 -9.74 -12.81 -1.90
CA LYS A 37 -10.64 -11.67 -1.61
C LYS A 37 -10.52 -11.24 -0.14
N ILE A 38 -10.65 -12.16 0.80
CA ILE A 38 -10.56 -11.87 2.25
C ILE A 38 -9.21 -11.21 2.58
N ARG A 39 -8.09 -11.76 2.08
CA ARG A 39 -6.75 -11.18 2.29
C ARG A 39 -6.64 -9.80 1.64
N GLY A 40 -7.18 -9.60 0.45
CA GLY A 40 -7.18 -8.32 -0.23
C GLY A 40 -7.95 -7.25 0.53
N PHE A 41 -9.12 -7.56 1.08
CA PHE A 41 -9.89 -6.63 1.92
C PHE A 41 -9.18 -6.30 3.23
N ALA A 42 -8.63 -7.30 3.92
CA ALA A 42 -7.88 -7.08 5.16
C ALA A 42 -6.68 -6.16 4.91
N PHE A 43 -5.91 -6.43 3.86
CA PHE A 43 -4.78 -5.61 3.45
C PHE A 43 -5.21 -4.20 3.02
N GLY A 44 -6.34 -4.07 2.33
CA GLY A 44 -6.91 -2.78 1.95
C GLY A 44 -7.18 -1.88 3.17
N ASN A 45 -7.73 -2.44 4.24
CA ASN A 45 -7.97 -1.73 5.50
C ASN A 45 -6.65 -1.36 6.20
N GLU A 46 -5.64 -2.23 6.18
CA GLU A 46 -4.31 -1.96 6.76
C GLU A 46 -3.64 -0.75 6.09
N ILE A 47 -3.62 -0.72 4.76
CA ILE A 47 -3.11 0.42 3.99
C ILE A 47 -3.90 1.69 4.27
N GLN A 48 -5.23 1.60 4.33
CA GLN A 48 -6.08 2.76 4.62
C GLN A 48 -5.75 3.35 5.98
N THR A 49 -5.60 2.51 7.01
CA THR A 49 -5.22 2.95 8.35
C THR A 49 -3.85 3.65 8.34
N LEU A 50 -2.85 3.08 7.65
CA LEU A 50 -1.53 3.71 7.52
C LEU A 50 -1.60 5.06 6.80
N GLN A 51 -2.40 5.18 5.74
CA GLN A 51 -2.60 6.44 5.03
C GLN A 51 -3.31 7.50 5.91
N GLU A 52 -4.23 7.09 6.77
CA GLU A 52 -4.89 7.98 7.72
C GLU A 52 -3.91 8.50 8.79
N GLU A 53 -3.02 7.65 9.31
CA GLU A 53 -1.95 8.06 10.23
C GLU A 53 -1.01 9.09 9.59
N ILE A 54 -0.56 8.83 8.36
CA ILE A 54 0.31 9.76 7.60
C ILE A 54 -0.40 11.10 7.39
N ARG A 55 -1.65 11.08 6.96
CA ARG A 55 -2.44 12.30 6.71
C ARG A 55 -2.65 13.12 7.97
N ASN A 56 -2.92 12.47 9.09
CA ASN A 56 -3.11 13.14 10.37
C ASN A 56 -1.82 13.83 10.82
N GLU A 57 -0.68 13.15 10.74
CA GLU A 57 0.62 13.70 11.10
C GLU A 57 1.01 14.86 10.17
N GLN A 58 0.80 14.70 8.86
CA GLN A 58 1.03 15.76 7.87
C GLN A 58 0.15 16.99 8.15
N GLY A 59 -1.12 16.80 8.51
CA GLY A 59 -2.03 17.88 8.86
C GLY A 59 -1.56 18.69 10.06
N GLN A 60 -1.01 18.04 11.09
CA GLN A 60 -0.42 18.70 12.25
C GLN A 60 0.80 19.54 11.86
N PHE A 61 1.68 18.98 11.02
CA PHE A 61 2.87 19.69 10.54
C PHE A 61 2.51 20.91 9.68
N ILE A 62 1.56 20.77 8.76
CA ILE A 62 1.06 21.90 7.94
C ILE A 62 0.46 23.01 8.84
N SER A 63 -0.29 22.62 9.86
CA SER A 63 -0.82 23.59 10.83
C SER A 63 0.29 24.36 11.57
N SER A 64 1.39 23.67 11.89
CA SER A 64 2.55 24.29 12.53
C SER A 64 3.30 25.23 11.58
N ILE A 65 3.43 24.87 10.31
CA ILE A 65 3.96 25.76 9.26
C ILE A 65 3.11 27.03 9.13
N ALA A 66 1.78 26.91 9.18
CA ALA A 66 0.89 28.08 9.13
C ALA A 66 1.12 29.03 10.31
N LYS A 67 1.20 28.50 11.52
CA LYS A 67 1.52 29.30 12.73
C LYS A 67 2.88 29.97 12.63
N TRP A 68 3.88 29.29 12.10
CA TRP A 68 5.21 29.86 11.87
C TRP A 68 5.18 31.00 10.85
N ASN A 69 4.46 30.84 9.73
CA ASN A 69 4.28 31.89 8.73
C ASN A 69 3.57 33.14 9.28
N GLU A 70 2.69 32.95 10.28
CA GLU A 70 2.01 34.03 11.00
C GLU A 70 2.86 34.64 12.13
N ASN A 71 4.11 34.19 12.30
CA ASN A 71 5.01 34.55 13.42
C ASN A 71 4.43 34.20 14.81
N ALA A 72 3.52 33.23 14.89
CA ALA A 72 2.95 32.77 16.16
C ALA A 72 3.88 31.80 16.90
N ILE A 73 4.84 31.19 16.20
CA ILE A 73 5.92 30.38 16.78
C ILE A 73 7.27 30.80 16.16
N SER A 74 8.36 30.62 16.92
CA SER A 74 9.72 30.97 16.50
C SER A 74 10.30 29.93 15.51
N ASN A 75 11.43 30.29 14.87
CA ASN A 75 12.18 29.33 14.03
C ASN A 75 12.63 28.12 14.85
N GLU A 76 13.11 28.33 16.09
CA GLU A 76 13.57 27.24 16.96
C GLU A 76 12.43 26.27 17.30
N GLU A 77 11.25 26.81 17.62
CA GLU A 77 10.06 25.99 17.90
C GLU A 77 9.63 25.21 16.64
N MET A 78 9.62 25.86 15.46
CA MET A 78 9.26 25.20 14.21
C MET A 78 10.26 24.09 13.85
N ILE A 79 11.56 24.30 14.05
CA ILE A 79 12.59 23.28 13.87
C ILE A 79 12.34 22.09 14.78
N GLY A 80 12.12 22.32 16.08
CA GLY A 80 11.86 21.26 17.03
C GLY A 80 10.58 20.45 16.72
N ILE A 81 9.53 21.11 16.21
CA ILE A 81 8.32 20.44 15.72
C ILE A 81 8.64 19.58 14.49
N GLY A 82 9.41 20.13 13.54
CA GLY A 82 9.76 19.44 12.31
C GLY A 82 10.64 18.21 12.53
N GLU A 83 11.58 18.27 13.47
CA GLU A 83 12.42 17.12 13.83
C GLU A 83 11.59 15.96 14.40
N LYS A 84 10.61 16.26 15.27
CA LYS A 84 9.67 15.26 15.79
C LYS A 84 8.76 14.69 14.70
N HIS A 85 8.31 15.55 13.79
CA HIS A 85 7.53 15.14 12.64
C HIS A 85 8.30 14.18 11.74
N LEU A 86 9.56 14.47 11.42
CA LEU A 86 10.44 13.58 10.64
C LEU A 86 10.66 12.24 11.35
N GLU A 87 10.86 12.25 12.68
CA GLU A 87 10.96 11.01 13.45
C GLU A 87 9.68 10.15 13.31
N THR A 88 8.50 10.79 13.39
CA THR A 88 7.21 10.09 13.23
C THR A 88 7.04 9.56 11.81
N PHE A 89 7.39 10.35 10.80
CA PHE A 89 7.30 9.93 9.40
C PHE A 89 8.24 8.77 9.08
N ASN A 90 9.45 8.74 9.64
CA ASN A 90 10.36 7.61 9.51
C ASN A 90 9.81 6.33 10.18
N LYS A 91 9.11 6.45 11.31
CA LYS A 91 8.41 5.30 11.91
C LYS A 91 7.27 4.80 11.01
N LEU A 92 6.52 5.70 10.38
CA LEU A 92 5.46 5.34 9.44
C LEU A 92 6.03 4.73 8.14
N LEU A 93 7.18 5.21 7.68
CA LEU A 93 7.89 4.63 6.53
C LEU A 93 8.31 3.17 6.82
N ASN A 94 8.81 2.88 8.01
CA ASN A 94 9.17 1.51 8.41
C ASN A 94 7.95 0.57 8.41
N LYS A 95 6.74 1.06 8.71
CA LYS A 95 5.53 0.24 8.62
C LYS A 95 5.28 -0.28 7.19
N TYR A 96 5.67 0.47 6.14
CA TYR A 96 5.58 -0.04 4.77
C TYR A 96 6.47 -1.25 4.51
N ASP A 97 7.63 -1.33 5.17
CA ASP A 97 8.56 -2.46 5.01
C ASP A 97 8.07 -3.73 5.74
N GLU A 98 7.19 -3.57 6.72
CA GLU A 98 6.56 -4.66 7.46
C GLU A 98 5.34 -5.23 6.72
N LEU A 99 4.77 -4.49 5.76
CA LEU A 99 3.61 -4.92 5.00
C LEU A 99 3.91 -6.15 4.13
N GLN A 100 2.93 -7.05 4.06
CA GLN A 100 2.97 -8.22 3.18
C GLN A 100 1.84 -8.12 2.14
N PRO A 101 2.01 -7.27 1.11
CA PRO A 101 0.96 -7.02 0.15
C PRO A 101 0.68 -8.26 -0.70
N PRO A 102 -0.60 -8.61 -0.93
CA PRO A 102 -0.96 -9.49 -2.03
C PRO A 102 -0.46 -8.90 -3.36
N ASP A 103 -0.13 -9.76 -4.34
CA ASP A 103 0.50 -9.36 -5.60
C ASP A 103 -0.20 -8.19 -6.30
N ALA A 104 -1.54 -8.17 -6.28
CA ALA A 104 -2.34 -7.11 -6.86
C ALA A 104 -2.04 -5.71 -6.26
N PHE A 105 -1.64 -5.63 -4.99
CA PHE A 105 -1.36 -4.38 -4.27
C PHE A 105 0.13 -4.01 -4.24
N SER A 106 1.03 -4.88 -4.67
CA SER A 106 2.48 -4.66 -4.56
C SER A 106 2.93 -3.36 -5.23
N ARG A 107 2.32 -2.99 -6.37
CA ARG A 107 2.63 -1.75 -7.07
C ARG A 107 2.17 -0.51 -6.29
N SER A 108 0.96 -0.54 -5.74
CA SER A 108 0.42 0.58 -4.96
C SER A 108 1.26 0.85 -3.71
N VAL A 109 1.64 -0.20 -2.99
CA VAL A 109 2.51 -0.09 -1.80
C VAL A 109 3.83 0.57 -2.12
N LYS A 110 4.51 0.15 -3.20
CA LYS A 110 5.78 0.76 -3.63
C LYS A 110 5.64 2.24 -3.95
N LEU A 111 4.57 2.63 -4.62
CA LEU A 111 4.33 4.02 -5.00
C LEU A 111 3.94 4.89 -3.79
N LEU A 112 3.12 4.37 -2.88
CA LEU A 112 2.74 5.07 -1.66
C LEU A 112 3.94 5.22 -0.70
N LYS A 113 4.81 4.19 -0.60
CA LYS A 113 6.07 4.27 0.13
C LYS A 113 6.99 5.34 -0.47
N LEU A 114 7.17 5.33 -1.79
CA LEU A 114 7.98 6.33 -2.50
C LEU A 114 7.46 7.75 -2.28
N SER A 115 6.13 7.93 -2.26
CA SER A 115 5.53 9.22 -1.91
C SER A 115 5.95 9.69 -0.52
N LEU A 116 5.91 8.81 0.48
CA LEU A 116 6.33 9.16 1.84
C LEU A 116 7.84 9.44 1.94
N GLU A 117 8.67 8.71 1.19
CA GLU A 117 10.12 8.98 1.09
C GLU A 117 10.38 10.40 0.56
N TYR A 118 9.70 10.79 -0.52
CA TYR A 118 9.79 12.17 -1.05
C TYR A 118 9.25 13.22 -0.08
N GLN A 119 8.21 12.91 0.70
CA GLN A 119 7.71 13.83 1.74
C GLN A 119 8.76 14.05 2.83
N ILE A 120 9.38 13.00 3.33
CA ILE A 120 10.44 13.07 4.33
C ILE A 120 11.57 13.96 3.82
N GLU A 121 12.12 13.66 2.64
CA GLU A 121 13.20 14.43 2.04
C GLU A 121 12.79 15.91 1.83
N SER A 122 11.57 16.17 1.35
CA SER A 122 11.02 17.51 1.20
C SER A 122 11.00 18.29 2.51
N HIS A 123 10.58 17.62 3.60
CA HIS A 123 10.51 18.27 4.91
C HIS A 123 11.89 18.52 5.51
N GLU A 124 12.87 17.64 5.27
CA GLU A 124 14.27 17.85 5.64
C GLU A 124 14.82 19.12 4.98
N TYR A 125 14.66 19.27 3.66
CA TYR A 125 15.07 20.48 2.96
C TYR A 125 14.33 21.74 3.43
N ARG A 126 13.06 21.62 3.76
CA ARG A 126 12.29 22.73 4.33
C ARG A 126 12.84 23.19 5.68
N LEU A 127 13.18 22.24 6.57
CA LEU A 127 13.78 22.56 7.85
C LEU A 127 15.15 23.20 7.70
N GLU A 128 15.95 22.73 6.73
CA GLU A 128 17.25 23.34 6.44
C GLU A 128 17.09 24.78 5.94
N TRP A 129 16.10 25.05 5.08
CA TRP A 129 15.76 26.42 4.71
C TRP A 129 15.36 27.28 5.92
N ILE A 130 14.57 26.78 6.85
CA ILE A 130 14.18 27.52 8.06
C ILE A 130 15.43 27.85 8.93
N LYS A 131 16.41 26.94 8.98
CA LYS A 131 17.67 27.10 9.71
C LYS A 131 18.61 28.12 9.07
N THR A 132 18.75 28.04 7.76
CA THR A 132 19.82 28.75 7.01
C THR A 132 19.34 29.98 6.24
N GLY A 133 18.06 30.01 5.87
CA GLY A 133 17.50 30.99 4.93
C GLY A 133 17.90 30.74 3.46
N ASP A 134 18.56 29.63 3.13
CA ASP A 134 18.95 29.32 1.75
C ASP A 134 17.73 28.94 0.91
N VAL A 135 17.42 29.80 -0.06
CA VAL A 135 16.27 29.62 -0.97
C VAL A 135 16.41 28.37 -1.83
N THR A 136 17.63 27.87 -2.07
CA THR A 136 17.87 26.65 -2.84
C THR A 136 17.22 25.43 -2.13
N GLU A 137 17.30 25.39 -0.81
CA GLU A 137 16.69 24.35 -0.01
C GLU A 137 15.15 24.39 -0.09
N LEU A 138 14.57 25.60 -0.10
CA LEU A 138 13.13 25.75 -0.29
C LEU A 138 12.68 25.27 -1.68
N ILE A 139 13.42 25.60 -2.73
CA ILE A 139 13.11 25.15 -4.09
C ILE A 139 13.15 23.62 -4.15
N ARG A 140 14.20 23.01 -3.58
CA ARG A 140 14.34 21.56 -3.53
C ARG A 140 13.20 20.89 -2.77
N SER A 141 12.80 21.46 -1.64
CA SER A 141 11.61 21.01 -0.87
C SER A 141 10.35 21.01 -1.73
N GLN A 142 10.13 22.07 -2.51
CA GLN A 142 8.94 22.18 -3.37
C GLN A 142 8.94 21.15 -4.52
N GLU A 143 10.09 20.91 -5.16
CA GLU A 143 10.24 19.89 -6.19
C GLU A 143 9.90 18.49 -5.65
N LEU A 144 10.43 18.15 -4.48
CA LEU A 144 10.15 16.87 -3.82
C LEU A 144 8.69 16.76 -3.38
N THR A 145 8.06 17.83 -2.94
CA THR A 145 6.62 17.88 -2.65
C THR A 145 5.81 17.51 -3.90
N GLN A 146 6.19 18.02 -5.07
CA GLN A 146 5.52 17.69 -6.32
C GLN A 146 5.71 16.22 -6.69
N LEU A 147 6.93 15.68 -6.58
CA LEU A 147 7.21 14.26 -6.84
C LEU A 147 6.44 13.35 -5.89
N SER A 148 6.35 13.74 -4.61
CA SER A 148 5.54 13.03 -3.62
C SER A 148 4.08 12.95 -4.04
N PHE A 149 3.48 14.07 -4.43
CA PHE A 149 2.09 14.13 -4.88
C PHE A 149 1.85 13.23 -6.10
N GLU A 150 2.74 13.26 -7.08
CA GLU A 150 2.65 12.41 -8.28
C GLU A 150 2.72 10.91 -7.93
N ALA A 151 3.63 10.54 -7.03
CA ALA A 151 3.76 9.17 -6.55
C ALA A 151 2.52 8.72 -5.76
N GLU A 152 1.96 9.60 -4.90
CA GLU A 152 0.72 9.33 -4.16
C GLU A 152 -0.46 9.09 -5.09
N GLN A 153 -0.69 9.97 -6.06
CA GLN A 153 -1.77 9.82 -7.03
C GLN A 153 -1.66 8.51 -7.83
N ALA A 154 -0.45 8.17 -8.28
CA ALA A 154 -0.19 6.92 -8.97
C ALA A 154 -0.40 5.70 -8.06
N GLY A 155 0.00 5.80 -6.79
CA GLY A 155 -0.20 4.78 -5.76
C GLY A 155 -1.66 4.54 -5.45
N LEU A 156 -2.44 5.60 -5.21
CA LEU A 156 -3.88 5.54 -4.95
C LEU A 156 -4.65 4.99 -6.15
N LYS A 157 -4.29 5.41 -7.38
CA LYS A 157 -4.88 4.84 -8.58
C LYS A 157 -4.62 3.33 -8.67
N SER A 158 -3.38 2.91 -8.48
CA SER A 158 -3.00 1.49 -8.50
C SER A 158 -3.72 0.68 -7.41
N PHE A 159 -3.93 1.28 -6.23
CA PHE A 159 -4.69 0.67 -5.13
C PHE A 159 -6.15 0.46 -5.52
N ASN A 160 -6.81 1.47 -6.09
CA ASN A 160 -8.20 1.39 -6.50
C ASN A 160 -8.40 0.37 -7.64
N ASP A 161 -7.47 0.32 -8.60
CA ASP A 161 -7.49 -0.67 -9.68
C ASP A 161 -7.38 -2.11 -9.11
N ALA A 162 -6.49 -2.33 -8.14
CA ALA A 162 -6.33 -3.61 -7.47
C ALA A 162 -7.60 -4.00 -6.68
N LYS A 163 -8.18 -3.06 -5.94
CA LYS A 163 -9.42 -3.28 -5.18
C LYS A 163 -10.58 -3.66 -6.10
N ALA A 164 -10.78 -2.93 -7.20
CA ALA A 164 -11.81 -3.24 -8.17
C ALA A 164 -11.64 -4.62 -8.82
N GLY A 165 -10.40 -5.08 -9.05
CA GLY A 165 -10.11 -6.43 -9.54
C GLY A 165 -10.44 -7.56 -8.56
N ILE A 166 -10.50 -7.26 -7.26
CA ILE A 166 -10.87 -8.24 -6.21
C ILE A 166 -12.38 -8.32 -6.04
N GLU A 167 -13.11 -7.23 -6.27
CA GLU A 167 -14.57 -7.14 -6.13
C GLU A 167 -15.33 -7.86 -7.27
N GLN A 168 -14.68 -8.11 -8.42
CA GLN A 168 -15.21 -8.89 -9.55
C GLN A 168 -15.09 -10.40 -9.34
#